data_c1ba2584d820a1c9f8a3ec7383b11ceb
#
_entry.id   c1ba2584d820a1c9f8a3ec7383b11ceb
#
_cell.length_a   1.000
_cell.length_b   1.000
_cell.length_c   1.000
_cell.angle_alpha   90.00
_cell.angle_beta   90.00
_cell.angle_gamma   90.00
#
_symmetry.space_group_name_H-M   'P 1'
#
loop_
_entity.id
_entity.type
_entity.pdbx_description
1 polymer ?
#
loop_
_entity_poly.entity_id
_entity_poly.type
_entity_poly.pdbx_seq_one_letter_code
_entity_poly.pdbx_strand_id
1 'polypeptide(L)'
;MAISERASRILYGIEFVIFALIPICALAAWALFYGAGSILMFLFALMMLVSSNDSASLLEALRNLAIFAAIVALTGMGLIAIWKFLRLSAAFGNHGSKALQELRETYWRCLAWAALPLLATTALFPYADPDFSGGLLLFSGVTLCVPLFHLWLELRYRGNQG
;
A
#
# COMPACT_ATOMS: atom_id res chain seq x y z
N MET A 1 -22.36 23.17 11.20
CA MET A 1 -23.41 22.23 10.75
C MET A 1 -22.79 20.83 10.75
N ALA A 2 -23.21 19.96 11.67
CA ALA A 2 -22.71 18.59 11.72
C ALA A 2 -23.46 17.78 10.65
N ILE A 3 -22.73 17.23 9.69
CA ILE A 3 -23.28 16.31 8.68
C ILE A 3 -23.80 15.06 9.43
N SER A 4 -25.00 14.58 9.09
CA SER A 4 -25.52 13.35 9.70
C SER A 4 -24.61 12.18 9.40
N GLU A 5 -24.50 11.22 10.32
CA GLU A 5 -23.64 10.04 10.12
C GLU A 5 -24.00 9.26 8.86
N ARG A 6 -25.30 9.17 8.56
CA ARG A 6 -25.78 8.51 7.35
C ARG A 6 -25.30 9.23 6.08
N ALA A 7 -25.34 10.57 6.08
CA ALA A 7 -24.85 11.34 4.92
C ALA A 7 -23.33 11.22 4.75
N SER A 8 -22.58 11.22 5.86
CA SER A 8 -21.11 11.00 5.83
C SER A 8 -20.75 9.62 5.25
N ARG A 9 -21.46 8.56 5.64
CA ARG A 9 -21.24 7.20 5.13
C ARG A 9 -21.55 7.09 3.62
N ILE A 10 -22.62 7.75 3.15
CA ILE A 10 -22.96 7.79 1.72
C ILE A 10 -21.88 8.53 0.95
N LEU A 11 -21.47 9.71 1.43
CA LEU A 11 -20.40 10.50 0.82
C LEU A 11 -19.09 9.70 0.74
N TYR A 12 -18.71 9.05 1.85
CA TYR A 12 -17.54 8.16 1.88
C TYR A 12 -17.64 7.03 0.85
N GLY A 13 -18.82 6.41 0.70
CA GLY A 13 -19.02 5.36 -0.30
C GLY A 13 -18.79 5.86 -1.73
N ILE A 14 -19.24 7.06 -2.05
CA ILE A 14 -19.00 7.71 -3.35
C ILE A 14 -17.50 8.00 -3.53
N GLU A 15 -16.85 8.60 -2.54
CA GLU A 15 -15.41 8.88 -2.56
C GLU A 15 -14.60 7.59 -2.71
N PHE A 16 -14.99 6.51 -2.02
CA PHE A 16 -14.33 5.21 -2.12
C PHE A 16 -14.41 4.65 -3.55
N VAL A 17 -15.59 4.69 -4.18
CA VAL A 17 -15.75 4.20 -5.56
C VAL A 17 -14.93 5.03 -6.55
N ILE A 18 -14.95 6.35 -6.42
CA ILE A 18 -14.28 7.26 -7.37
C ILE A 18 -12.76 7.27 -7.17
N PHE A 19 -12.28 7.36 -5.92
CA PHE A 19 -10.88 7.64 -5.61
C PHE A 19 -10.09 6.43 -5.09
N ALA A 20 -10.75 5.36 -4.64
CA ALA A 20 -10.06 4.21 -4.07
C ALA A 20 -10.18 2.93 -4.92
N LEU A 21 -11.33 2.65 -5.51
CA LEU A 21 -11.57 1.36 -6.15
C LEU A 21 -10.58 1.09 -7.30
N ILE A 22 -10.45 2.03 -8.23
CA ILE A 22 -9.54 1.88 -9.38
C ILE A 22 -8.07 1.81 -8.93
N PRO A 23 -7.57 2.75 -8.09
CA PRO A 23 -6.21 2.65 -7.56
C PRO A 23 -5.90 1.36 -6.81
N ILE A 24 -6.82 0.86 -5.98
CA ILE A 24 -6.63 -0.40 -5.26
C ILE A 24 -6.51 -1.57 -6.23
N CYS A 25 -7.39 -1.66 -7.23
CA CYS A 25 -7.31 -2.71 -8.24
C CYS A 25 -6.00 -2.64 -9.03
N ALA A 26 -5.58 -1.44 -9.42
CA ALA A 26 -4.32 -1.23 -10.12
C ALA A 26 -3.10 -1.62 -9.27
N LEU A 27 -3.06 -1.17 -8.01
CA LEU A 27 -1.99 -1.51 -7.06
C LEU A 27 -1.97 -3.01 -6.74
N ALA A 28 -3.13 -3.65 -6.56
CA ALA A 28 -3.23 -5.08 -6.32
C ALA A 28 -2.76 -5.89 -7.54
N ALA A 29 -3.16 -5.52 -8.74
CA ALA A 29 -2.70 -6.15 -9.98
C ALA A 29 -1.19 -5.98 -10.15
N TRP A 30 -0.68 -4.77 -9.93
CA TRP A 30 0.76 -4.49 -9.97
C TRP A 30 1.53 -5.33 -8.94
N ALA A 31 1.04 -5.40 -7.70
CA ALA A 31 1.65 -6.19 -6.63
C ALA A 31 1.67 -7.69 -6.96
N LEU A 32 0.62 -8.23 -7.57
CA LEU A 32 0.57 -9.61 -8.00
C LEU A 32 1.58 -9.90 -9.13
N PHE A 33 1.64 -9.03 -10.14
CA PHE A 33 2.56 -9.22 -11.27
C PHE A 33 4.02 -9.10 -10.85
N TYR A 34 4.38 -7.98 -10.22
CA TYR A 34 5.77 -7.72 -9.82
C TYR A 34 6.18 -8.54 -8.59
N GLY A 35 5.25 -8.78 -7.65
CA GLY A 35 5.51 -9.63 -6.50
C GLY A 35 5.77 -11.08 -6.88
N ALA A 36 4.93 -11.67 -7.74
CA ALA A 36 5.13 -13.03 -8.22
C ALA A 36 6.42 -13.15 -9.05
N GLY A 37 6.66 -12.21 -9.98
CA GLY A 37 7.90 -12.15 -10.74
C GLY A 37 9.15 -12.03 -9.87
N SER A 38 9.09 -11.17 -8.84
CA SER A 38 10.21 -10.99 -7.91
C SER A 38 10.48 -12.21 -7.03
N ILE A 39 9.46 -12.99 -6.67
CA ILE A 39 9.65 -14.26 -5.95
C ILE A 39 10.42 -15.26 -6.84
N LEU A 40 10.04 -15.38 -8.11
CA LEU A 40 10.75 -16.25 -9.06
C LEU A 40 12.20 -15.80 -9.25
N MET A 41 12.44 -14.49 -9.42
CA MET A 41 13.79 -13.94 -9.55
C MET A 41 14.61 -14.08 -8.27
N PHE A 42 13.99 -13.99 -7.10
CA PHE A 42 14.63 -14.25 -5.82
C PHE A 42 15.11 -15.71 -5.71
N LEU A 43 14.26 -16.66 -6.10
CA LEU A 43 14.64 -18.08 -6.15
C LEU A 43 15.77 -18.33 -7.15
N PHE A 44 15.72 -17.68 -8.33
CA PHE A 44 16.79 -17.77 -9.31
C PHE A 44 18.10 -17.18 -8.76
N ALA A 45 18.07 -16.03 -8.08
CA ALA A 45 19.26 -15.45 -7.46
C ALA A 45 19.85 -16.34 -6.36
N LEU A 46 19.01 -17.07 -5.61
CA LEU A 46 19.48 -18.09 -4.66
C LEU A 46 20.21 -19.24 -5.37
N MET A 47 19.68 -19.73 -6.49
CA MET A 47 20.36 -20.78 -7.28
C MET A 47 21.71 -20.27 -7.82
N MET A 48 21.76 -19.04 -8.33
CA MET A 48 23.01 -18.41 -8.79
C MET A 48 24.03 -18.30 -7.65
N LEU A 49 23.59 -17.96 -6.44
CA LEU A 49 24.46 -17.85 -5.27
C LEU A 49 25.14 -19.20 -4.93
N VAL A 50 24.38 -20.31 -5.02
CA VAL A 50 24.90 -21.65 -4.74
C VAL A 50 25.86 -22.13 -5.86
N SER A 51 25.66 -21.71 -7.10
CA SER A 51 26.47 -22.11 -8.26
C SER A 51 27.64 -21.17 -8.58
N SER A 52 27.79 -20.06 -7.86
CA SER A 52 28.87 -19.10 -8.10
C SER A 52 30.22 -19.63 -7.64
N ASN A 53 31.21 -19.64 -8.55
CA ASN A 53 32.55 -20.15 -8.31
C ASN A 53 33.62 -19.05 -8.18
N ASP A 54 33.26 -17.79 -8.49
CA ASP A 54 34.16 -16.65 -8.39
C ASP A 54 33.56 -15.50 -7.56
N SER A 55 34.42 -14.58 -7.09
CA SER A 55 34.01 -13.48 -6.22
C SER A 55 33.12 -12.44 -6.93
N ALA A 56 33.24 -12.27 -8.26
CA ALA A 56 32.45 -11.33 -9.04
C ALA A 56 31.01 -11.83 -9.20
N SER A 57 30.83 -13.09 -9.58
CA SER A 57 29.51 -13.72 -9.70
C SER A 57 28.81 -13.84 -8.35
N LEU A 58 29.55 -14.07 -7.27
CA LEU A 58 29.02 -14.08 -5.90
C LEU A 58 28.45 -12.71 -5.50
N LEU A 59 29.20 -11.62 -5.76
CA LEU A 59 28.77 -10.26 -5.44
C LEU A 59 27.51 -9.86 -6.23
N GLU A 60 27.45 -10.25 -7.51
CA GLU A 60 26.28 -9.98 -8.35
C GLU A 60 25.06 -10.77 -7.88
N ALA A 61 25.21 -12.04 -7.52
CA ALA A 61 24.14 -12.86 -6.97
C ALA A 61 23.62 -12.29 -5.65
N LEU A 62 24.49 -11.84 -4.74
CA LEU A 62 24.11 -11.20 -3.47
C LEU A 62 23.36 -9.90 -3.70
N ARG A 63 23.81 -9.05 -4.63
CA ARG A 63 23.14 -7.81 -4.99
C ARG A 63 21.72 -8.08 -5.50
N ASN A 64 21.58 -9.01 -6.43
CA ASN A 64 20.29 -9.38 -7.01
C ASN A 64 19.36 -9.97 -5.96
N LEU A 65 19.87 -10.82 -5.08
CA LEU A 65 19.12 -11.38 -3.95
C LEU A 65 18.57 -10.27 -3.04
N ALA A 66 19.41 -9.30 -2.68
CA ALA A 66 19.00 -8.17 -1.83
C ALA A 66 17.91 -7.32 -2.50
N ILE A 67 18.05 -7.02 -3.80
CA ILE A 67 17.07 -6.23 -4.57
C ILE A 67 15.73 -6.97 -4.62
N PHE A 68 15.69 -8.24 -5.00
CA PHE A 68 14.45 -8.99 -5.12
C PHE A 68 13.81 -9.25 -3.75
N ALA A 69 14.60 -9.48 -2.69
CA ALA A 69 14.08 -9.56 -1.32
C ALA A 69 13.40 -8.26 -0.89
N ALA A 70 14.01 -7.10 -1.20
CA ALA A 70 13.42 -5.81 -0.92
C ALA A 70 12.10 -5.59 -1.67
N ILE A 71 12.04 -5.95 -2.96
CA ILE A 71 10.80 -5.82 -3.76
C ILE A 71 9.69 -6.72 -3.19
N VAL A 72 10.00 -7.97 -2.84
CA VAL A 72 9.02 -8.90 -2.22
C VAL A 72 8.51 -8.33 -0.90
N ALA A 73 9.41 -7.81 -0.04
CA ALA A 73 9.03 -7.21 1.23
C ALA A 73 8.13 -5.98 1.04
N LEU A 74 8.50 -5.05 0.15
CA LEU A 74 7.71 -3.85 -0.15
C LEU A 74 6.33 -4.19 -0.73
N THR A 75 6.26 -5.19 -1.60
CA THR A 75 5.01 -5.70 -2.16
C THR A 75 4.11 -6.27 -1.07
N GLY A 76 4.66 -7.09 -0.17
CA GLY A 76 3.94 -7.64 0.97
C GLY A 76 3.40 -6.55 1.90
N MET A 77 4.20 -5.53 2.19
CA MET A 77 3.79 -4.35 2.97
C MET A 77 2.62 -3.61 2.31
N GLY A 78 2.68 -3.39 0.99
CA GLY A 78 1.62 -2.75 0.22
C GLY A 78 0.30 -3.53 0.27
N LEU A 79 0.35 -4.86 0.11
CA LEU A 79 -0.84 -5.71 0.22
C LEU A 79 -1.46 -5.70 1.63
N ILE A 80 -0.63 -5.69 2.68
CA ILE A 80 -1.10 -5.54 4.07
C ILE A 80 -1.78 -4.18 4.26
N ALA A 81 -1.23 -3.10 3.70
CA ALA A 81 -1.82 -1.77 3.77
C ALA A 81 -3.19 -1.74 3.07
N ILE A 82 -3.30 -2.29 1.86
CA ILE A 82 -4.57 -2.40 1.12
C ILE A 82 -5.60 -3.17 1.95
N TRP A 83 -5.24 -4.33 2.49
CA TRP A 83 -6.14 -5.14 3.32
C TRP A 83 -6.63 -4.38 4.57
N LYS A 84 -5.73 -3.68 5.27
CA LYS A 84 -6.09 -2.84 6.42
C LYS A 84 -7.02 -1.69 6.03
N PHE A 85 -6.75 -1.04 4.91
CA PHE A 85 -7.59 0.02 4.38
C PHE A 85 -9.00 -0.49 4.03
N LEU A 86 -9.12 -1.63 3.34
CA LEU A 86 -10.40 -2.25 3.03
C LEU A 86 -11.19 -2.61 4.29
N ARG A 87 -10.50 -3.11 5.32
CA ARG A 87 -11.11 -3.42 6.63
C ARG A 87 -11.66 -2.16 7.32
N LEU A 88 -10.90 -1.06 7.30
CA LEU A 88 -11.34 0.23 7.85
C LEU A 88 -12.55 0.78 7.07
N SER A 89 -12.49 0.72 5.74
CA SER A 89 -13.59 1.14 4.86
C SER A 89 -14.86 0.34 5.10
N ALA A 90 -14.74 -0.97 5.23
CA ALA A 90 -15.87 -1.85 5.53
C ALA A 90 -16.46 -1.59 6.94
N ALA A 91 -15.62 -1.37 7.94
CA ALA A 91 -16.05 -1.06 9.30
C ALA A 91 -16.84 0.26 9.34
N PHE A 92 -16.32 1.31 8.71
CA PHE A 92 -17.00 2.59 8.63
C PHE A 92 -18.30 2.50 7.80
N GLY A 93 -18.25 1.88 6.63
CA GLY A 93 -19.40 1.70 5.74
C GLY A 93 -20.56 0.95 6.41
N ASN A 94 -20.27 -0.14 7.12
CA ASN A 94 -21.29 -1.02 7.69
C ASN A 94 -21.76 -0.58 9.09
N HIS A 95 -20.84 -0.16 9.96
CA HIS A 95 -21.11 0.06 11.39
C HIS A 95 -20.93 1.52 11.84
N GLY A 96 -20.40 2.39 10.96
CA GLY A 96 -20.26 3.82 11.22
C GLY A 96 -19.04 4.20 12.07
N SER A 97 -19.11 5.40 12.65
CA SER A 97 -17.98 6.03 13.33
C SER A 97 -17.54 5.33 14.61
N LYS A 98 -18.44 4.66 15.33
CA LYS A 98 -18.09 3.91 16.54
C LYS A 98 -17.15 2.75 16.26
N ALA A 99 -17.46 1.94 15.24
CA ALA A 99 -16.60 0.83 14.84
C ALA A 99 -15.25 1.32 14.28
N LEU A 100 -15.23 2.48 13.64
CA LEU A 100 -13.99 3.10 13.18
C LEU A 100 -13.10 3.54 14.35
N GLN A 101 -13.67 4.04 15.46
CA GLN A 101 -12.93 4.42 16.66
C GLN A 101 -12.23 3.24 17.33
N GLU A 102 -12.89 2.08 17.38
CA GLU A 102 -12.29 0.82 17.86
C GLU A 102 -11.09 0.40 17.01
N LEU A 103 -11.07 0.81 15.73
CA LEU A 103 -9.99 0.52 14.78
C LEU A 103 -8.98 1.66 14.61
N ARG A 104 -8.96 2.65 15.50
CA ARG A 104 -8.05 3.81 15.42
C ARG A 104 -6.58 3.42 15.29
N GLU A 105 -6.15 2.42 16.03
CA GLU A 105 -4.78 1.90 15.94
C GLU A 105 -4.51 1.25 14.57
N THR A 106 -5.50 0.54 14.03
CA THR A 106 -5.42 -0.06 12.69
C THR A 106 -5.27 1.01 11.61
N TYR A 107 -5.89 2.18 11.78
CA TYR A 107 -5.74 3.32 10.87
C TYR A 107 -4.29 3.82 10.81
N TRP A 108 -3.65 4.07 11.96
CA TRP A 108 -2.26 4.51 12.00
C TRP A 108 -1.29 3.45 11.47
N ARG A 109 -1.54 2.19 11.79
CA ARG A 109 -0.78 1.07 11.22
C ARG A 109 -0.96 0.96 9.71
N CYS A 110 -2.17 1.23 9.17
CA CYS A 110 -2.41 1.27 7.73
C CYS A 110 -1.54 2.34 7.06
N LEU A 111 -1.52 3.57 7.61
CA LEU A 111 -0.68 4.65 7.09
C LEU A 111 0.81 4.29 7.13
N ALA A 112 1.30 3.73 8.23
CA ALA A 112 2.70 3.31 8.36
C ALA A 112 3.08 2.25 7.32
N TRP A 113 2.22 1.23 7.12
CA TRP A 113 2.45 0.17 6.13
C TRP A 113 2.34 0.66 4.68
N ALA A 114 1.56 1.71 4.42
CA ALA A 114 1.44 2.31 3.09
C ALA A 114 2.58 3.28 2.77
N ALA A 115 3.04 4.05 3.75
CA ALA A 115 4.06 5.07 3.57
C ALA A 115 5.42 4.48 3.15
N LEU A 116 5.85 3.37 3.76
CA LEU A 116 7.13 2.73 3.47
C LEU A 116 7.26 2.26 2.00
N PRO A 117 6.33 1.44 1.45
CA PRO A 117 6.41 1.06 0.04
C PRO A 117 6.32 2.26 -0.89
N LEU A 118 5.46 3.24 -0.60
CA LEU A 118 5.29 4.43 -1.44
C LEU A 118 6.58 5.26 -1.49
N LEU A 119 7.20 5.54 -0.35
CA LEU A 119 8.46 6.29 -0.26
C LEU A 119 9.61 5.51 -0.89
N ALA A 120 9.72 4.21 -0.62
CA ALA A 120 10.78 3.39 -1.17
C ALA A 120 10.67 3.26 -2.70
N THR A 121 9.48 3.06 -3.23
CA THR A 121 9.28 2.97 -4.68
C THR A 121 9.55 4.29 -5.37
N THR A 122 9.09 5.42 -4.82
CA THR A 122 9.35 6.75 -5.40
C THR A 122 10.82 7.15 -5.34
N ALA A 123 11.57 6.70 -4.31
CA ALA A 123 12.98 6.98 -4.17
C ALA A 123 13.88 6.06 -4.99
N LEU A 124 13.53 4.78 -5.13
CA LEU A 124 14.41 3.76 -5.72
C LEU A 124 14.14 3.53 -7.21
N PHE A 125 12.90 3.63 -7.68
CA PHE A 125 12.55 3.33 -9.07
C PHE A 125 13.22 4.23 -10.11
N PRO A 126 13.40 5.56 -9.89
CA PRO A 126 14.11 6.41 -10.85
C PRO A 126 15.56 5.98 -11.10
N TYR A 127 16.19 5.31 -10.12
CA TYR A 127 17.56 4.79 -10.25
C TYR A 127 17.61 3.41 -10.92
N ALA A 128 16.52 2.63 -10.82
CA ALA A 128 16.45 1.28 -11.40
C ALA A 128 16.01 1.30 -12.86
N ASP A 129 15.09 2.18 -13.22
CA ASP A 129 14.54 2.35 -14.55
C ASP A 129 14.21 3.84 -14.78
N PRO A 130 15.09 4.60 -15.49
CA PRO A 130 14.88 6.00 -15.78
C PRO A 130 13.62 6.29 -16.62
N ASP A 131 13.19 5.31 -17.44
CA ASP A 131 12.00 5.43 -18.28
C ASP A 131 10.71 5.07 -17.53
N PHE A 132 10.83 4.49 -16.33
CA PHE A 132 9.70 4.18 -15.48
C PHE A 132 9.11 5.47 -14.91
N SER A 133 8.00 5.92 -15.49
CA SER A 133 7.22 6.98 -14.88
C SER A 133 6.53 6.41 -13.62
N GLY A 134 7.10 6.68 -12.43
CA GLY A 134 6.45 6.36 -11.15
C GLY A 134 5.10 7.08 -10.95
N GLY A 135 4.63 7.78 -11.98
CA GLY A 135 3.40 8.56 -12.00
C GLY A 135 2.16 7.74 -11.65
N LEU A 136 2.08 6.48 -12.09
CA LEU A 136 0.92 5.63 -11.75
C LEU A 136 0.87 5.32 -10.25
N LEU A 137 2.00 5.02 -9.63
CA LEU A 137 2.09 4.72 -8.19
C LEU A 137 1.84 5.98 -7.36
N LEU A 138 2.43 7.10 -7.76
CA LEU A 138 2.20 8.40 -7.12
C LEU A 138 0.74 8.82 -7.25
N PHE A 139 0.17 8.74 -8.45
CA PHE A 139 -1.24 9.05 -8.69
C PHE A 139 -2.16 8.17 -7.84
N SER A 140 -1.91 6.86 -7.80
CA SER A 140 -2.68 5.93 -6.98
C SER A 140 -2.55 6.25 -5.48
N GLY A 141 -1.35 6.63 -5.00
CA GLY A 141 -1.14 7.03 -3.62
C GLY A 141 -1.87 8.33 -3.26
N VAL A 142 -1.81 9.34 -4.12
CA VAL A 142 -2.48 10.64 -3.91
C VAL A 142 -4.00 10.49 -3.92
N THR A 143 -4.57 9.72 -4.84
CA THR A 143 -6.03 9.50 -4.89
C THR A 143 -6.56 8.77 -3.66
N LEU A 144 -5.79 7.82 -3.09
CA LEU A 144 -6.14 7.14 -1.85
C LEU A 144 -6.09 8.06 -0.62
N CYS A 145 -5.40 9.20 -0.68
CA CYS A 145 -5.42 10.17 0.41
C CYS A 145 -6.81 10.76 0.66
N VAL A 146 -7.68 10.87 -0.36
CA VAL A 146 -9.03 11.43 -0.21
C VAL A 146 -9.88 10.60 0.76
N PRO A 147 -10.14 9.30 0.53
CA PRO A 147 -10.93 8.50 1.47
C PRO A 147 -10.22 8.28 2.81
N LEU A 148 -8.88 8.24 2.85
CA LEU A 148 -8.12 8.17 4.11
C LEU A 148 -8.28 9.44 4.93
N PHE A 149 -8.27 10.61 4.30
CA PHE A 149 -8.52 11.88 4.97
C PHE A 149 -9.94 11.97 5.53
N HIS A 150 -10.94 11.49 4.78
CA HIS A 150 -12.32 11.39 5.27
C HIS A 150 -12.41 10.52 6.55
N LEU A 151 -11.80 9.32 6.54
CA LEU A 151 -11.75 8.47 7.73
C LEU A 151 -11.03 9.15 8.91
N TRP A 152 -9.97 9.92 8.65
CA TRP A 152 -9.27 10.69 9.67
C TRP A 152 -10.15 11.78 10.29
N LEU A 153 -10.92 12.49 9.45
CA LEU A 153 -11.88 13.51 9.93
C LEU A 153 -12.93 12.88 10.85
N GLU A 154 -13.49 11.74 10.47
CA GLU A 154 -14.47 11.03 11.29
C GLU A 154 -13.86 10.56 12.63
N LEU A 155 -12.63 10.04 12.62
CA LEU A 155 -11.90 9.66 13.83
C LEU A 155 -11.65 10.86 14.77
N ARG A 156 -11.34 12.03 14.20
CA ARG A 156 -10.99 13.22 14.97
C ARG A 156 -12.22 13.94 15.53
N TYR A 157 -13.24 14.16 14.70
CA TYR A 157 -14.37 15.01 15.06
C TYR A 157 -15.42 14.28 15.91
N ARG A 158 -15.65 13.01 15.68
CA ARG A 158 -16.63 12.25 16.45
C ARG A 158 -16.04 11.52 17.64
N GLY A 159 -14.73 11.31 17.69
CA GLY A 159 -14.04 10.77 18.86
C GLY A 159 -14.06 11.71 20.07
N ASN A 160 -14.33 13.00 19.88
CA ASN A 160 -14.41 14.00 20.96
C ASN A 160 -15.85 14.23 21.48
N GLN A 161 -16.84 13.52 20.98
CA GLN A 161 -18.25 13.69 21.37
C GLN A 161 -18.77 12.55 22.28
N GLY A 162 -17.95 11.62 22.65
CA GLY A 162 -18.21 10.54 23.61
C GLY A 162 -17.28 10.61 24.78
#